data_65eccbf9c69f7c73863b1bf730877e52
#
_entry.id   65eccbf9c69f7c73863b1bf730877e52
#
_cell.length_a   1.000
_cell.length_b   1.000
_cell.length_c   1.000
_cell.angle_alpha   90.00
_cell.angle_beta   90.00
_cell.angle_gamma   90.00
#
_symmetry.space_group_name_H-M   'P 1'
#
loop_
_entity.id
_entity.type
_entity.pdbx_description
1 polymer ?
#
loop_
_entity_poly.entity_id
_entity_poly.type
_entity_poly.pdbx_seq_one_letter_code
_entity_poly.pdbx_strand_id
1 'polypeptide(L)'
;MKVFQFKLLAEMMDYRSLTALARKFNMTQSAVSKQLMSIEKQLGFDVIDRTHRKLAVSDAGKEAVQYAKAIVNDYECVCAEIQRLNNMQSKSIDIGTVPILEIYGITEIFFKYRDSHPHVSINITETATLDILESLNNGKVDVGLIRSTFQHDNCYDIHPVYIEEYVLVMNRKHPLAASDNADISRMTDDTFLLMGDPYYTVFYDEIFKHYTILPKIKYTNMRITTMMAYIKNDEASVSLLPRKLAQYHADKDIKIQKLNESPKLYLSFITRKNTIIPEEVSELIEFVKNMMTDK
;
A
#
# COMPACT_ATOMS: atom_id res chain seq x y z
N MET A 1 10.59 -26.94 -14.27
CA MET A 1 9.93 -26.86 -12.92
C MET A 1 8.43 -26.82 -13.07
N LYS A 2 7.68 -27.30 -12.04
CA LYS A 2 6.20 -27.20 -12.01
C LYS A 2 5.80 -25.96 -11.22
N VAL A 3 4.60 -25.41 -11.47
CA VAL A 3 4.06 -24.24 -10.73
C VAL A 3 4.14 -24.43 -9.22
N PHE A 4 3.82 -25.62 -8.72
CA PHE A 4 3.94 -25.94 -7.31
C PHE A 4 5.34 -25.75 -6.76
N GLN A 5 6.39 -26.04 -7.54
CA GLN A 5 7.79 -25.86 -7.13
C GLN A 5 8.17 -24.39 -7.05
N PHE A 6 7.63 -23.55 -7.94
CA PHE A 6 7.77 -22.08 -7.84
C PHE A 6 7.05 -21.56 -6.61
N LYS A 7 5.82 -22.03 -6.31
CA LYS A 7 5.11 -21.66 -5.07
C LYS A 7 5.90 -22.03 -3.82
N LEU A 8 6.53 -23.22 -3.81
CA LEU A 8 7.34 -23.64 -2.69
C LEU A 8 8.58 -22.75 -2.49
N LEU A 9 9.27 -22.38 -3.58
CA LEU A 9 10.39 -21.45 -3.54
C LEU A 9 9.97 -20.07 -3.06
N ALA A 10 8.90 -19.52 -3.61
CA ALA A 10 8.41 -18.17 -3.32
C ALA A 10 8.18 -17.94 -1.81
N GLU A 11 7.72 -18.97 -1.11
CA GLU A 11 7.39 -18.91 0.32
C GLU A 11 8.54 -19.27 1.27
N MET A 12 9.69 -19.74 0.74
CA MET A 12 10.76 -20.27 1.59
C MET A 12 11.35 -19.28 2.60
N MET A 13 11.42 -18.00 2.25
CA MET A 13 12.02 -16.98 3.11
C MET A 13 11.08 -16.55 4.26
N ASP A 14 9.78 -16.85 4.15
CA ASP A 14 8.78 -16.44 5.13
C ASP A 14 8.68 -17.45 6.30
N TYR A 15 9.39 -18.59 6.20
CA TYR A 15 9.37 -19.64 7.21
C TYR A 15 10.77 -19.96 7.76
N ARG A 16 10.83 -20.13 9.09
CA ARG A 16 12.10 -20.41 9.81
C ARG A 16 12.52 -21.87 9.82
N SER A 17 11.68 -22.79 9.29
CA SER A 17 11.98 -24.22 9.24
C SER A 17 11.21 -24.92 8.11
N LEU A 18 11.79 -26.00 7.57
CA LEU A 18 11.12 -26.85 6.58
C LEU A 18 9.83 -27.48 7.11
N THR A 19 9.75 -27.72 8.42
CA THR A 19 8.52 -28.25 9.03
C THR A 19 7.39 -27.20 9.00
N ALA A 20 7.69 -25.93 9.24
CA ALA A 20 6.72 -24.85 9.16
C ALA A 20 6.25 -24.64 7.71
N LEU A 21 7.18 -24.62 6.77
CA LEU A 21 6.87 -24.55 5.33
C LEU A 21 6.01 -25.75 4.88
N ALA A 22 6.33 -26.97 5.34
CA ALA A 22 5.56 -28.17 5.02
C ALA A 22 4.10 -28.09 5.50
N ARG A 23 3.87 -27.56 6.69
CA ARG A 23 2.51 -27.32 7.23
C ARG A 23 1.70 -26.38 6.34
N LYS A 24 2.33 -25.29 5.85
CA LYS A 24 1.67 -24.34 4.93
C LYS A 24 1.14 -25.04 3.68
N PHE A 25 1.89 -26.01 3.16
CA PHE A 25 1.53 -26.75 1.95
C PHE A 25 0.78 -28.07 2.21
N ASN A 26 0.36 -28.35 3.44
CA ASN A 26 -0.27 -29.61 3.84
C ASN A 26 0.56 -30.85 3.45
N MET A 27 1.89 -30.75 3.60
CA MET A 27 2.84 -31.80 3.24
C MET A 27 3.65 -32.27 4.44
N THR A 28 4.31 -33.42 4.29
CA THR A 28 5.35 -33.85 5.24
C THR A 28 6.65 -33.10 4.98
N GLN A 29 7.45 -32.90 6.01
CA GLN A 29 8.77 -32.26 5.89
C GLN A 29 9.68 -33.02 4.90
N SER A 30 9.62 -34.38 4.87
CA SER A 30 10.36 -35.19 3.91
C SER A 30 9.92 -34.99 2.47
N ALA A 31 8.63 -34.77 2.23
CA ALA A 31 8.11 -34.46 0.89
C ALA A 31 8.58 -33.10 0.40
N VAL A 32 8.54 -32.05 1.26
CA VAL A 32 9.10 -30.73 0.94
C VAL A 32 10.60 -30.82 0.66
N SER A 33 11.35 -31.55 1.49
CA SER A 33 12.78 -31.73 1.28
C SER A 33 13.09 -32.39 -0.09
N LYS A 34 12.32 -33.41 -0.49
CA LYS A 34 12.46 -34.02 -1.82
C LYS A 34 12.14 -33.05 -2.97
N GLN A 35 11.14 -32.18 -2.80
CA GLN A 35 10.84 -31.17 -3.81
C GLN A 35 11.97 -30.16 -3.93
N LEU A 36 12.55 -29.71 -2.82
CA LEU A 36 13.68 -28.77 -2.82
C LEU A 36 14.91 -29.39 -3.47
N MET A 37 15.24 -30.65 -3.16
CA MET A 37 16.33 -31.36 -3.86
C MET A 37 16.08 -31.47 -5.38
N SER A 38 14.83 -31.69 -5.78
CA SER A 38 14.44 -31.72 -7.20
C SER A 38 14.61 -30.34 -7.86
N ILE A 39 14.30 -29.28 -7.14
CA ILE A 39 14.47 -27.89 -7.60
C ILE A 39 15.96 -27.58 -7.76
N GLU A 40 16.77 -27.85 -6.73
CA GLU A 40 18.23 -27.65 -6.74
C GLU A 40 18.87 -28.39 -7.90
N LYS A 41 18.46 -29.64 -8.13
CA LYS A 41 18.94 -30.43 -9.28
C LYS A 41 18.60 -29.81 -10.63
N GLN A 42 17.41 -29.19 -10.75
CA GLN A 42 16.97 -28.53 -12.01
C GLN A 42 17.65 -27.19 -12.21
N LEU A 43 17.90 -26.44 -11.14
CA LEU A 43 18.56 -25.14 -11.18
C LEU A 43 20.09 -25.24 -11.29
N GLY A 44 20.66 -26.37 -10.87
CA GLY A 44 22.11 -26.58 -10.88
C GLY A 44 22.88 -25.93 -9.74
N PHE A 45 22.18 -25.45 -8.69
CA PHE A 45 22.76 -24.86 -7.48
C PHE A 45 21.91 -25.16 -6.24
N ASP A 46 22.55 -25.05 -5.06
CA ASP A 46 21.91 -25.25 -3.78
C ASP A 46 21.08 -24.00 -3.41
N VAL A 47 19.78 -24.18 -3.22
CA VAL A 47 18.84 -23.12 -2.77
C VAL A 47 18.94 -22.94 -1.26
N ILE A 48 19.22 -24.04 -0.52
CA ILE A 48 19.34 -24.01 0.94
C ILE A 48 20.82 -24.00 1.32
N ASP A 49 21.17 -23.07 2.21
CA ASP A 49 22.47 -23.13 2.90
C ASP A 49 22.39 -24.15 4.04
N ARG A 50 23.05 -25.30 3.84
CA ARG A 50 23.10 -26.42 4.79
C ARG A 50 24.12 -26.27 5.88
N THR A 51 24.88 -25.18 5.91
CA THR A 51 25.90 -24.93 6.96
C THR A 51 25.26 -24.53 8.29
N HIS A 52 23.98 -24.08 8.25
CA HIS A 52 23.25 -23.65 9.42
C HIS A 52 22.25 -24.69 9.93
N ARG A 53 22.04 -24.77 11.27
CA ARG A 53 21.01 -25.63 11.89
C ARG A 53 19.57 -25.19 11.61
N LYS A 54 19.35 -23.91 11.23
CA LYS A 54 18.06 -23.35 10.84
C LYS A 54 17.96 -23.28 9.33
N LEU A 55 16.73 -23.26 8.80
CA LEU A 55 16.50 -23.02 7.38
C LEU A 55 17.10 -21.66 7.01
N ALA A 56 18.17 -21.71 6.23
CA ALA A 56 18.80 -20.54 5.64
C ALA A 56 18.78 -20.71 4.12
N VAL A 57 18.42 -19.66 3.41
CA VAL A 57 18.40 -19.63 1.95
C VAL A 57 19.75 -19.08 1.48
N SER A 58 20.40 -19.76 0.52
CA SER A 58 21.66 -19.31 -0.08
C SER A 58 21.45 -18.00 -0.84
N ASP A 59 22.55 -17.30 -1.19
CA ASP A 59 22.41 -16.04 -1.96
C ASP A 59 21.83 -16.31 -3.35
N ALA A 60 22.24 -17.37 -4.03
CA ALA A 60 21.62 -17.82 -5.28
C ALA A 60 20.13 -18.22 -5.07
N GLY A 61 19.83 -18.81 -3.92
CA GLY A 61 18.46 -19.13 -3.52
C GLY A 61 17.59 -17.90 -3.33
N LYS A 62 18.12 -16.81 -2.76
CA LYS A 62 17.37 -15.53 -2.61
C LYS A 62 16.98 -14.96 -3.97
N GLU A 63 17.90 -14.98 -4.93
CA GLU A 63 17.59 -14.58 -6.31
C GLU A 63 16.51 -15.48 -6.92
N ALA A 64 16.63 -16.81 -6.76
CA ALA A 64 15.63 -17.75 -7.26
C ALA A 64 14.25 -17.51 -6.63
N VAL A 65 14.19 -17.15 -5.35
CA VAL A 65 12.93 -16.80 -4.66
C VAL A 65 12.27 -15.57 -5.28
N GLN A 66 13.02 -14.53 -5.61
CA GLN A 66 12.46 -13.32 -6.25
C GLN A 66 11.83 -13.66 -7.61
N TYR A 67 12.52 -14.40 -8.47
CA TYR A 67 11.98 -14.85 -9.75
C TYR A 67 10.80 -15.83 -9.58
N ALA A 68 10.85 -16.70 -8.56
CA ALA A 68 9.76 -17.61 -8.27
C ALA A 68 8.48 -16.85 -7.85
N LYS A 69 8.61 -15.78 -7.05
CA LYS A 69 7.50 -14.90 -6.69
C LYS A 69 6.88 -14.27 -7.94
N ALA A 70 7.68 -13.77 -8.87
CA ALA A 70 7.18 -13.19 -10.12
C ALA A 70 6.44 -14.22 -10.98
N ILE A 71 6.98 -15.42 -11.17
CA ILE A 71 6.36 -16.50 -11.96
C ILE A 71 5.03 -16.96 -11.34
N VAL A 72 4.98 -17.10 -10.00
CA VAL A 72 3.75 -17.47 -9.28
C VAL A 72 2.69 -16.41 -9.48
N ASN A 73 3.08 -15.16 -9.36
CA ASN A 73 2.23 -14.00 -9.58
C ASN A 73 1.62 -14.00 -11.00
N ASP A 74 2.45 -14.14 -12.02
CA ASP A 74 1.99 -14.20 -13.42
C ASP A 74 1.02 -15.38 -13.65
N TYR A 75 1.30 -16.55 -13.06
CA TYR A 75 0.43 -17.69 -13.13
C TYR A 75 -0.94 -17.43 -12.48
N GLU A 76 -0.96 -16.82 -11.29
CA GLU A 76 -2.20 -16.47 -10.58
C GLU A 76 -3.02 -15.43 -11.35
N CYS A 77 -2.34 -14.51 -12.03
CA CYS A 77 -2.98 -13.56 -12.91
C CYS A 77 -3.66 -14.21 -14.11
N VAL A 78 -2.99 -15.15 -14.76
CA VAL A 78 -3.61 -15.92 -15.88
C VAL A 78 -4.84 -16.66 -15.38
N CYS A 79 -4.78 -17.30 -14.21
CA CYS A 79 -5.93 -18.00 -13.63
C CYS A 79 -7.09 -17.02 -13.33
N ALA A 80 -6.80 -15.86 -12.75
CA ALA A 80 -7.81 -14.85 -12.45
C ALA A 80 -8.47 -14.32 -13.74
N GLU A 81 -7.67 -14.03 -14.78
CA GLU A 81 -8.18 -13.54 -16.05
C GLU A 81 -9.06 -14.57 -16.77
N ILE A 82 -8.68 -15.86 -16.75
CA ILE A 82 -9.52 -16.93 -17.29
C ILE A 82 -10.84 -17.04 -16.52
N GLN A 83 -10.81 -16.93 -15.20
CA GLN A 83 -12.03 -16.91 -14.38
C GLN A 83 -12.94 -15.73 -14.73
N ARG A 84 -12.35 -14.53 -14.90
CA ARG A 84 -13.08 -13.33 -15.33
C ARG A 84 -13.75 -13.50 -16.69
N LEU A 85 -13.03 -14.05 -17.67
CA LEU A 85 -13.57 -14.34 -19.00
C LEU A 85 -14.73 -15.37 -18.97
N ASN A 86 -14.67 -16.32 -18.04
CA ASN A 86 -15.73 -17.31 -17.86
C ASN A 86 -16.97 -16.74 -17.14
N ASN A 87 -16.82 -15.67 -16.35
CA ASN A 87 -17.88 -15.02 -15.60
C ASN A 87 -18.57 -13.87 -16.37
N MET A 88 -18.47 -13.83 -17.70
CA MET A 88 -18.92 -12.76 -18.60
C MET A 88 -20.41 -12.35 -18.52
N GLN A 89 -21.19 -12.78 -17.54
CA GLN A 89 -22.61 -12.39 -17.39
C GLN A 89 -22.83 -11.12 -16.56
N SER A 90 -21.87 -10.68 -15.76
CA SER A 90 -21.89 -9.34 -15.10
C SER A 90 -20.49 -8.78 -15.06
N LYS A 91 -20.28 -7.60 -15.64
CA LYS A 91 -19.03 -6.86 -15.52
C LYS A 91 -18.86 -6.42 -14.07
N SER A 92 -17.78 -6.80 -13.40
CA SER A 92 -17.45 -6.34 -12.05
C SER A 92 -16.09 -5.66 -12.04
N ILE A 93 -15.96 -4.62 -11.23
CA ILE A 93 -14.68 -3.95 -10.95
C ILE A 93 -14.36 -4.19 -9.48
N ASP A 94 -13.28 -4.91 -9.23
CA ASP A 94 -12.77 -5.16 -7.88
C ASP A 94 -11.71 -4.12 -7.53
N ILE A 95 -12.02 -3.25 -6.55
CA ILE A 95 -11.16 -2.11 -6.15
C ILE A 95 -10.56 -2.39 -4.76
N GLY A 96 -9.21 -2.38 -4.67
CA GLY A 96 -8.51 -2.28 -3.41
C GLY A 96 -8.25 -0.82 -3.03
N THR A 97 -8.57 -0.40 -1.81
CA THR A 97 -8.31 0.99 -1.38
C THR A 97 -7.90 1.07 0.08
N VAL A 98 -7.14 2.10 0.44
CA VAL A 98 -7.01 2.51 1.83
C VAL A 98 -8.28 3.24 2.28
N PRO A 99 -8.60 3.35 3.60
CA PRO A 99 -9.83 3.99 4.08
C PRO A 99 -9.86 5.50 3.80
N ILE A 100 -10.24 5.88 2.58
CA ILE A 100 -10.19 7.28 2.12
C ILE A 100 -11.40 7.71 1.29
N LEU A 101 -12.24 6.79 0.87
CA LEU A 101 -13.30 7.07 -0.12
C LEU A 101 -14.22 8.20 0.32
N GLU A 102 -14.65 8.19 1.58
CA GLU A 102 -15.51 9.22 2.16
C GLU A 102 -14.79 10.58 2.23
N ILE A 103 -13.52 10.58 2.67
CA ILE A 103 -12.71 11.79 2.87
C ILE A 103 -12.54 12.57 1.57
N TYR A 104 -12.42 11.87 0.44
CA TYR A 104 -12.27 12.48 -0.88
C TYR A 104 -13.59 12.58 -1.65
N GLY A 105 -14.71 12.10 -1.09
CA GLY A 105 -16.01 12.09 -1.74
C GLY A 105 -16.10 11.16 -2.94
N ILE A 106 -15.25 10.11 -2.96
CA ILE A 106 -15.19 9.15 -4.06
C ILE A 106 -16.36 8.17 -4.00
N THR A 107 -16.86 7.89 -2.81
CA THR A 107 -18.08 7.06 -2.63
C THR A 107 -19.24 7.60 -3.47
N GLU A 108 -19.50 8.92 -3.42
CA GLU A 108 -20.54 9.55 -4.22
C GLU A 108 -20.26 9.44 -5.73
N ILE A 109 -18.99 9.53 -6.12
CA ILE A 109 -18.59 9.41 -7.53
C ILE A 109 -18.85 7.98 -8.02
N PHE A 110 -18.54 6.97 -7.21
CA PHE A 110 -18.83 5.57 -7.55
C PHE A 110 -20.33 5.30 -7.69
N PHE A 111 -21.18 5.91 -6.85
CA PHE A 111 -22.64 5.82 -7.02
C PHE A 111 -23.09 6.44 -8.35
N LYS A 112 -22.57 7.62 -8.72
CA LYS A 112 -22.86 8.26 -10.00
C LYS A 112 -22.41 7.42 -11.20
N TYR A 113 -21.22 6.80 -11.09
CA TYR A 113 -20.74 5.88 -12.12
C TYR A 113 -21.66 4.69 -12.29
N ARG A 114 -22.05 4.04 -11.19
CA ARG A 114 -22.98 2.91 -11.20
C ARG A 114 -24.33 3.28 -11.82
N ASP A 115 -24.86 4.46 -11.52
CA ASP A 115 -26.16 4.92 -12.05
C ASP A 115 -26.11 5.11 -13.58
N SER A 116 -24.96 5.50 -14.13
CA SER A 116 -24.72 5.61 -15.58
C SER A 116 -24.28 4.29 -16.24
N HIS A 117 -23.81 3.30 -15.45
CA HIS A 117 -23.33 2.01 -15.93
C HIS A 117 -24.02 0.84 -15.16
N PRO A 118 -25.33 0.65 -15.30
CA PRO A 118 -26.10 -0.28 -14.45
C PRO A 118 -25.70 -1.76 -14.63
N HIS A 119 -24.95 -2.08 -15.67
CA HIS A 119 -24.44 -3.43 -15.95
C HIS A 119 -23.08 -3.68 -15.28
N VAL A 120 -22.48 -2.67 -14.63
CA VAL A 120 -21.19 -2.78 -13.92
C VAL A 120 -21.43 -2.79 -12.42
N SER A 121 -20.89 -3.79 -11.74
CA SER A 121 -20.83 -3.82 -10.28
C SER A 121 -19.46 -3.35 -9.78
N ILE A 122 -19.42 -2.62 -8.68
CA ILE A 122 -18.18 -2.19 -8.04
C ILE A 122 -18.09 -2.89 -6.68
N ASN A 123 -17.03 -3.67 -6.50
CA ASN A 123 -16.69 -4.31 -5.22
C ASN A 123 -15.51 -3.55 -4.61
N ILE A 124 -15.59 -3.23 -3.32
CA ILE A 124 -14.58 -2.43 -2.63
C ILE A 124 -14.00 -3.24 -1.47
N THR A 125 -12.68 -3.30 -1.40
CA THR A 125 -11.93 -3.89 -0.28
C THR A 125 -11.02 -2.82 0.31
N GLU A 126 -11.27 -2.44 1.57
CA GLU A 126 -10.41 -1.49 2.30
C GLU A 126 -9.35 -2.25 3.11
N THR A 127 -8.07 -1.91 2.85
CA THR A 127 -6.93 -2.52 3.55
C THR A 127 -5.69 -1.61 3.49
N ALA A 128 -4.53 -2.07 4.00
CA ALA A 128 -3.27 -1.33 3.93
C ALA A 128 -2.68 -1.31 2.51
N THR A 129 -1.87 -0.30 2.20
CA THR A 129 -1.28 -0.12 0.85
C THR A 129 -0.54 -1.36 0.37
N LEU A 130 0.27 -1.99 1.21
CA LEU A 130 1.03 -3.19 0.82
C LEU A 130 0.13 -4.36 0.46
N ASP A 131 -0.98 -4.56 1.20
CA ASP A 131 -1.96 -5.61 0.91
C ASP A 131 -2.72 -5.34 -0.40
N ILE A 132 -2.97 -4.05 -0.72
CA ILE A 132 -3.55 -3.65 -2.01
C ILE A 132 -2.60 -4.00 -3.15
N LEU A 133 -1.31 -3.66 -3.01
CA LEU A 133 -0.29 -3.98 -4.01
C LEU A 133 -0.17 -5.50 -4.20
N GLU A 134 -0.18 -6.27 -3.12
CA GLU A 134 -0.19 -7.73 -3.19
C GLU A 134 -1.45 -8.25 -3.87
N SER A 135 -2.63 -7.74 -3.52
CA SER A 135 -3.91 -8.14 -4.11
C SER A 135 -3.99 -7.81 -5.60
N LEU A 136 -3.46 -6.65 -6.00
CA LEU A 136 -3.34 -6.23 -7.38
C LEU A 136 -2.40 -7.17 -8.16
N ASN A 137 -1.24 -7.51 -7.59
CA ASN A 137 -0.29 -8.44 -8.18
C ASN A 137 -0.86 -9.85 -8.34
N ASN A 138 -1.67 -10.31 -7.41
CA ASN A 138 -2.30 -11.62 -7.43
C ASN A 138 -3.64 -11.66 -8.21
N GLY A 139 -4.03 -10.55 -8.85
CA GLY A 139 -5.27 -10.45 -9.62
C GLY A 139 -6.53 -10.59 -8.77
N LYS A 140 -6.46 -10.34 -7.46
CA LYS A 140 -7.61 -10.31 -6.54
C LYS A 140 -8.40 -9.03 -6.63
N VAL A 141 -7.75 -7.95 -7.07
CA VAL A 141 -8.36 -6.67 -7.41
C VAL A 141 -7.89 -6.24 -8.79
N ASP A 142 -8.74 -5.55 -9.53
CA ASP A 142 -8.44 -5.05 -10.87
C ASP A 142 -7.64 -3.75 -10.80
N VAL A 143 -7.91 -2.95 -9.78
CA VAL A 143 -7.32 -1.62 -9.60
C VAL A 143 -7.15 -1.30 -8.12
N GLY A 144 -6.06 -0.63 -7.78
CA GLY A 144 -5.81 -0.07 -6.46
C GLY A 144 -6.05 1.44 -6.44
N LEU A 145 -6.64 1.97 -5.36
CA LEU A 145 -6.73 3.40 -5.12
C LEU A 145 -5.94 3.74 -3.87
N ILE A 146 -4.80 4.37 -4.04
CA ILE A 146 -3.84 4.64 -2.98
C ILE A 146 -3.34 6.09 -2.99
N ARG A 147 -2.68 6.47 -1.91
CA ARG A 147 -1.89 7.72 -1.85
C ARG A 147 -0.42 7.40 -2.04
N SER A 148 0.26 8.16 -2.91
CA SER A 148 1.68 7.97 -3.20
C SER A 148 2.38 9.30 -3.47
N THR A 149 3.72 9.34 -3.32
CA THR A 149 4.54 10.49 -3.74
C THR A 149 5.03 10.35 -5.17
N PHE A 150 5.06 9.14 -5.69
CA PHE A 150 5.62 8.92 -7.02
C PHE A 150 4.53 9.00 -8.09
N GLN A 151 4.89 9.59 -9.22
CA GLN A 151 4.09 9.61 -10.43
C GLN A 151 4.48 8.48 -11.39
N HIS A 152 5.62 7.84 -11.17
CA HIS A 152 6.16 6.79 -12.01
C HIS A 152 6.64 5.62 -11.16
N ASP A 153 6.32 4.42 -11.59
CA ASP A 153 6.76 3.17 -10.99
C ASP A 153 7.18 2.19 -12.08
N ASN A 154 8.03 1.22 -11.73
CA ASN A 154 8.48 0.21 -12.69
C ASN A 154 7.49 -0.94 -12.84
N CYS A 155 6.67 -1.21 -11.85
CA CYS A 155 5.74 -2.33 -11.76
C CYS A 155 4.29 -1.94 -12.05
N TYR A 156 3.93 -0.65 -11.85
CA TYR A 156 2.55 -0.17 -11.93
C TYR A 156 2.41 1.02 -12.88
N ASP A 157 1.28 1.09 -13.56
CA ASP A 157 0.81 2.30 -14.23
C ASP A 157 0.02 3.12 -13.21
N ILE A 158 0.35 4.41 -13.10
CA ILE A 158 -0.18 5.31 -12.08
C ILE A 158 -1.07 6.35 -12.75
N HIS A 159 -2.30 6.46 -12.28
CA HIS A 159 -3.32 7.37 -12.79
C HIS A 159 -3.72 8.37 -11.69
N PRO A 160 -3.01 9.52 -11.57
CA PRO A 160 -3.32 10.53 -10.55
C PRO A 160 -4.71 11.13 -10.79
N VAL A 161 -5.51 11.21 -9.72
CA VAL A 161 -6.85 11.82 -9.74
C VAL A 161 -6.98 13.04 -8.84
N TYR A 162 -6.07 13.20 -7.85
CA TYR A 162 -6.04 14.35 -6.96
C TYR A 162 -4.63 14.60 -6.43
N ILE A 163 -4.27 15.88 -6.30
CA ILE A 163 -2.99 16.30 -5.71
C ILE A 163 -3.26 16.90 -4.33
N GLU A 164 -2.54 16.41 -3.33
CA GLU A 164 -2.67 16.83 -1.95
C GLU A 164 -1.32 17.23 -1.35
N GLU A 165 -1.37 17.90 -0.20
CA GLU A 165 -0.20 18.33 0.56
C GLU A 165 -0.26 17.74 1.97
N TYR A 166 0.89 17.53 2.57
CA TYR A 166 0.98 17.32 4.00
C TYR A 166 0.79 18.62 4.76
N VAL A 167 0.16 18.53 5.91
CA VAL A 167 -0.04 19.62 6.85
C VAL A 167 0.44 19.19 8.23
N LEU A 168 0.84 20.15 9.04
CA LEU A 168 1.14 19.94 10.44
C LEU A 168 -0.16 20.04 11.24
N VAL A 169 -0.34 19.09 12.14
CA VAL A 169 -1.50 18.99 13.03
C VAL A 169 -1.02 19.05 14.47
N MET A 170 -1.61 19.91 15.28
CA MET A 170 -1.26 20.12 16.68
C MET A 170 -2.46 20.51 17.52
N ASN A 171 -2.30 20.47 18.83
CA ASN A 171 -3.26 21.09 19.75
C ASN A 171 -3.32 22.60 19.52
N ARG A 172 -4.52 23.18 19.59
CA ARG A 172 -4.71 24.64 19.42
C ARG A 172 -3.99 25.49 20.47
N LYS A 173 -3.67 24.92 21.63
CA LYS A 173 -2.90 25.58 22.71
C LYS A 173 -1.39 25.44 22.53
N HIS A 174 -0.93 24.71 21.53
CA HIS A 174 0.49 24.59 21.24
C HIS A 174 1.14 25.97 21.04
N PRO A 175 2.35 26.25 21.58
CA PRO A 175 2.98 27.57 21.47
C PRO A 175 3.10 28.12 20.05
N LEU A 176 3.25 27.24 19.06
CA LEU A 176 3.37 27.62 17.66
C LEU A 176 2.01 27.66 16.92
N ALA A 177 0.89 27.38 17.57
CA ALA A 177 -0.43 27.34 16.94
C ALA A 177 -0.96 28.72 16.48
N ALA A 178 -0.37 29.81 16.98
CA ALA A 178 -0.77 31.19 16.61
C ALA A 178 -0.38 31.55 15.16
N SER A 179 0.61 30.88 14.57
CA SER A 179 1.01 31.07 13.17
C SER A 179 0.09 30.30 12.22
N ASP A 180 -0.05 30.79 10.98
CA ASP A 180 -0.76 30.05 9.93
C ASP A 180 0.15 29.12 9.12
N ASN A 181 1.45 29.38 9.16
CA ASN A 181 2.47 28.55 8.52
C ASN A 181 3.30 27.83 9.59
N ALA A 182 3.51 26.54 9.37
CA ALA A 182 4.35 25.73 10.23
C ALA A 182 5.83 25.99 9.94
N ASP A 183 6.55 26.34 10.99
CA ASP A 183 8.01 26.29 11.00
C ASP A 183 8.46 25.05 11.79
N ILE A 184 8.54 23.92 11.09
CA ILE A 184 8.91 22.63 11.71
C ILE A 184 10.31 22.70 12.34
N SER A 185 11.22 23.55 11.83
CA SER A 185 12.57 23.68 12.37
C SER A 185 12.60 24.08 13.85
N ARG A 186 11.53 24.69 14.35
CA ARG A 186 11.36 25.10 15.75
C ARG A 186 10.76 24.01 16.66
N MET A 187 10.45 22.84 16.11
CA MET A 187 9.76 21.74 16.83
C MET A 187 10.72 20.63 17.28
N THR A 188 11.87 21.01 17.81
CA THR A 188 12.89 20.05 18.25
C THR A 188 12.50 19.31 19.53
N ASP A 189 11.63 19.88 20.36
CA ASP A 189 11.19 19.30 21.61
C ASP A 189 9.87 18.54 21.51
N ASP A 190 9.15 18.75 20.43
CA ASP A 190 7.85 18.10 20.18
C ASP A 190 8.00 16.64 19.77
N THR A 191 6.99 15.84 20.09
CA THR A 191 6.92 14.45 19.67
C THR A 191 6.04 14.32 18.44
N PHE A 192 6.64 13.93 17.33
CA PHE A 192 5.91 13.64 16.10
C PHE A 192 5.27 12.26 16.18
N LEU A 193 3.95 12.21 16.31
CA LEU A 193 3.15 11.00 16.18
C LEU A 193 2.93 10.74 14.69
N LEU A 194 3.54 9.71 14.15
CA LEU A 194 3.50 9.40 12.73
C LEU A 194 2.85 8.03 12.49
N MET A 195 2.20 7.88 11.34
CA MET A 195 1.64 6.60 10.93
C MET A 195 2.78 5.60 10.68
N GLY A 196 2.68 4.41 11.30
CA GLY A 196 3.72 3.39 11.25
C GLY A 196 3.72 2.53 9.98
N ASP A 197 2.93 2.87 8.96
CA ASP A 197 2.96 2.19 7.68
C ASP A 197 4.29 2.51 6.97
N PRO A 198 5.10 1.50 6.62
CA PRO A 198 6.40 1.70 5.95
C PRO A 198 6.30 2.52 4.66
N TYR A 199 5.15 2.50 4.00
CA TYR A 199 4.91 3.25 2.77
C TYR A 199 4.94 4.77 2.99
N TYR A 200 4.61 5.25 4.19
CA TYR A 200 4.63 6.67 4.53
C TYR A 200 5.95 7.14 5.14
N THR A 201 6.81 6.26 5.61
CA THR A 201 8.06 6.67 6.27
C THR A 201 8.99 7.47 5.36
N VAL A 202 9.04 7.14 4.07
CA VAL A 202 9.84 7.86 3.06
C VAL A 202 9.44 9.33 2.97
N PHE A 203 8.14 9.64 3.09
CA PHE A 203 7.63 11.02 3.07
C PHE A 203 8.08 11.83 4.27
N TYR A 204 8.00 11.21 5.44
CA TYR A 204 8.41 11.89 6.66
C TYR A 204 9.90 12.20 6.63
N ASP A 205 10.70 11.26 6.14
CA ASP A 205 12.14 11.45 5.99
C ASP A 205 12.46 12.59 5.01
N GLU A 206 11.74 12.73 3.90
CA GLU A 206 11.90 13.84 2.95
C GLU A 206 11.56 15.17 3.61
N ILE A 207 10.45 15.27 4.35
CA ILE A 207 10.04 16.48 5.06
C ILE A 207 11.09 16.85 6.09
N PHE A 208 11.52 15.93 6.94
CA PHE A 208 12.50 16.24 8.00
C PHE A 208 13.88 16.60 7.45
N LYS A 209 14.30 15.98 6.34
CA LYS A 209 15.54 16.36 5.63
C LYS A 209 15.43 17.77 5.07
N HIS A 210 14.31 18.11 4.45
CA HIS A 210 14.09 19.45 3.88
C HIS A 210 14.20 20.53 4.97
N TYR A 211 13.57 20.32 6.13
CA TYR A 211 13.63 21.27 7.26
C TYR A 211 14.89 21.14 8.13
N THR A 212 15.78 20.21 7.82
CA THR A 212 17.06 19.98 8.53
C THR A 212 16.88 19.78 10.04
N ILE A 213 15.88 18.99 10.44
CA ILE A 213 15.62 18.68 11.85
C ILE A 213 15.79 17.19 12.14
N LEU A 214 16.10 16.88 13.40
CA LEU A 214 16.08 15.53 13.98
C LEU A 214 14.95 15.48 15.01
N PRO A 215 13.72 15.18 14.59
CA PRO A 215 12.55 15.21 15.47
C PRO A 215 12.52 14.00 16.43
N LYS A 216 11.81 14.15 17.54
CA LYS A 216 11.42 13.02 18.37
C LYS A 216 10.25 12.33 17.68
N ILE A 217 10.46 11.13 17.14
CA ILE A 217 9.44 10.38 16.39
C ILE A 217 8.87 9.24 17.22
N LYS A 218 7.55 9.12 17.21
CA LYS A 218 6.81 7.96 17.69
C LYS A 218 5.93 7.43 16.57
N TYR A 219 6.35 6.33 15.95
CA TYR A 219 5.51 5.61 15.01
C TYR A 219 4.38 4.89 15.72
N THR A 220 3.20 4.94 15.15
CA THR A 220 2.00 4.38 15.75
C THR A 220 1.09 3.72 14.72
N ASN A 221 0.45 2.61 15.13
CA ASN A 221 -0.61 1.94 14.38
C ASN A 221 -2.01 2.35 14.88
N MET A 222 -2.12 3.48 15.59
CA MET A 222 -3.41 4.02 16.00
C MET A 222 -4.26 4.36 14.79
N ARG A 223 -5.58 4.19 14.93
CA ARG A 223 -6.52 4.79 13.97
C ARG A 223 -6.41 6.30 14.05
N ILE A 224 -6.65 6.97 12.93
CA ILE A 224 -6.54 8.44 12.84
C ILE A 224 -7.39 9.16 13.90
N THR A 225 -8.59 8.68 14.19
CA THR A 225 -9.46 9.22 15.25
C THR A 225 -8.80 9.17 16.64
N THR A 226 -8.10 8.08 16.96
CA THR A 226 -7.36 7.94 18.23
C THR A 226 -6.13 8.85 18.23
N MET A 227 -5.41 8.96 17.13
CA MET A 227 -4.27 9.87 17.00
C MET A 227 -4.70 11.34 17.21
N MET A 228 -5.78 11.76 16.56
CA MET A 228 -6.33 13.11 16.73
C MET A 228 -6.76 13.37 18.19
N ALA A 229 -7.41 12.41 18.84
CA ALA A 229 -7.76 12.51 20.26
C ALA A 229 -6.52 12.61 21.15
N TYR A 230 -5.43 11.91 20.81
CA TYR A 230 -4.17 12.00 21.54
C TYR A 230 -3.58 13.42 21.42
N ILE A 231 -3.43 13.94 20.19
CA ILE A 231 -2.90 15.30 19.91
C ILE A 231 -3.74 16.37 20.62
N LYS A 232 -5.06 16.19 20.66
CA LYS A 232 -5.97 17.10 21.34
C LYS A 232 -5.69 17.20 22.85
N ASN A 233 -5.21 16.13 23.47
CA ASN A 233 -4.98 16.06 24.92
C ASN A 233 -3.51 16.20 25.32
N ASP A 234 -2.59 16.34 24.37
CA ASP A 234 -1.16 16.48 24.61
C ASP A 234 -0.58 17.62 23.76
N GLU A 235 -0.28 18.75 24.41
CA GLU A 235 0.21 19.96 23.74
C GLU A 235 1.60 19.80 23.13
N ALA A 236 2.40 18.81 23.57
CA ALA A 236 3.72 18.50 23.04
C ALA A 236 3.71 17.48 21.89
N SER A 237 2.56 16.92 21.55
CA SER A 237 2.41 15.99 20.44
C SER A 237 1.88 16.68 19.20
N VAL A 238 2.56 16.40 18.07
CA VAL A 238 2.19 16.93 16.75
C VAL A 238 2.15 15.79 15.73
N SER A 239 1.55 16.01 14.56
CA SER A 239 1.56 15.02 13.49
C SER A 239 1.65 15.68 12.12
N LEU A 240 2.16 14.94 11.15
CA LEU A 240 2.13 15.27 9.73
C LEU A 240 1.08 14.38 9.06
N LEU A 241 0.04 15.00 8.53
CA LEU A 241 -1.08 14.31 7.90
C LEU A 241 -1.42 14.92 6.54
N PRO A 242 -1.98 14.12 5.61
CA PRO A 242 -2.62 14.66 4.41
C PRO A 242 -3.69 15.67 4.80
N ARG A 243 -3.76 16.80 4.08
CA ARG A 243 -4.63 17.93 4.41
C ARG A 243 -6.11 17.53 4.56
N LYS A 244 -6.68 16.84 3.57
CA LYS A 244 -8.09 16.41 3.63
C LYS A 244 -8.35 15.49 4.80
N LEU A 245 -7.42 14.56 5.09
CA LEU A 245 -7.52 13.66 6.24
C LEU A 245 -7.51 14.45 7.56
N ALA A 246 -6.60 15.42 7.69
CA ALA A 246 -6.53 16.28 8.87
C ALA A 246 -7.80 17.11 9.03
N GLN A 247 -8.28 17.75 7.96
CA GLN A 247 -9.50 18.57 7.97
C GLN A 247 -10.75 17.76 8.32
N TYR A 248 -10.88 16.53 7.81
CA TYR A 248 -12.02 15.66 8.06
C TYR A 248 -12.14 15.27 9.54
N HIS A 249 -11.01 15.09 10.22
CA HIS A 249 -10.98 14.65 11.63
C HIS A 249 -10.72 15.77 12.63
N ALA A 250 -10.38 16.98 12.19
CA ALA A 250 -10.14 18.09 13.10
C ALA A 250 -11.42 18.63 13.71
N ASP A 251 -11.33 19.00 14.99
CA ASP A 251 -12.34 19.77 15.69
C ASP A 251 -11.79 21.15 16.10
N LYS A 252 -12.57 21.88 16.90
CA LYS A 252 -12.20 23.23 17.39
C LYS A 252 -10.89 23.30 18.20
N ASP A 253 -10.47 22.18 18.79
CA ASP A 253 -9.30 22.10 19.66
C ASP A 253 -8.02 21.72 18.90
N ILE A 254 -8.15 21.42 17.61
CA ILE A 254 -7.03 21.10 16.71
C ILE A 254 -6.71 22.30 15.82
N LYS A 255 -5.42 22.59 15.68
CA LYS A 255 -4.88 23.53 14.68
C LYS A 255 -4.22 22.75 13.56
N ILE A 256 -4.54 23.13 12.33
CA ILE A 256 -3.90 22.64 11.11
C ILE A 256 -3.10 23.80 10.53
N GLN A 257 -1.84 23.57 10.24
CA GLN A 257 -0.95 24.55 9.61
C GLN A 257 -0.38 24.02 8.31
N LYS A 258 -0.25 24.89 7.32
CA LYS A 258 0.46 24.58 6.07
C LYS A 258 1.95 24.47 6.35
N LEU A 259 2.60 23.54 5.66
CA LEU A 259 4.06 23.55 5.53
C LEU A 259 4.46 24.56 4.45
N ASN A 260 5.56 25.28 4.66
CA ASN A 260 6.09 26.21 3.65
C ASN A 260 6.44 25.47 2.36
N GLU A 261 7.05 24.30 2.50
CA GLU A 261 7.28 23.36 1.41
C GLU A 261 6.90 21.97 1.87
N SER A 262 6.11 21.28 1.07
CA SER A 262 5.65 19.91 1.33
C SER A 262 5.82 19.06 0.07
N PRO A 263 6.31 17.83 0.17
CA PRO A 263 6.26 16.90 -0.94
C PRO A 263 4.81 16.76 -1.42
N LYS A 264 4.63 16.69 -2.73
CA LYS A 264 3.30 16.45 -3.30
C LYS A 264 2.89 15.02 -3.02
N LEU A 265 1.65 14.86 -2.56
CA LEU A 265 0.99 13.59 -2.36
C LEU A 265 -0.07 13.42 -3.44
N TYR A 266 -0.05 12.29 -4.10
CA TYR A 266 -1.02 11.97 -5.16
C TYR A 266 -1.99 10.92 -4.67
N LEU A 267 -3.29 11.19 -4.79
CA LEU A 267 -4.30 10.15 -4.79
C LEU A 267 -4.38 9.60 -6.20
N SER A 268 -4.10 8.32 -6.37
CA SER A 268 -3.97 7.71 -7.68
C SER A 268 -4.63 6.36 -7.74
N PHE A 269 -5.28 6.08 -8.86
CA PHE A 269 -5.48 4.70 -9.22
C PHE A 269 -4.17 4.09 -9.72
N ILE A 270 -3.97 2.83 -9.39
CA ILE A 270 -2.83 2.05 -9.84
C ILE A 270 -3.32 0.76 -10.49
N THR A 271 -2.72 0.42 -11.60
CA THR A 271 -2.95 -0.84 -12.32
C THR A 271 -1.61 -1.53 -12.57
N ARG A 272 -1.63 -2.84 -12.80
CA ARG A 272 -0.38 -3.54 -13.13
C ARG A 272 0.11 -3.12 -14.51
N LYS A 273 1.41 -2.88 -14.59
CA LYS A 273 2.06 -2.57 -15.86
C LYS A 273 2.07 -3.80 -16.78
N ASN A 274 1.99 -3.57 -18.08
CA ASN A 274 2.00 -4.61 -19.10
C ASN A 274 0.84 -5.63 -19.00
N THR A 275 -0.27 -5.25 -18.37
CA THR A 275 -1.50 -6.05 -18.38
C THR A 275 -2.59 -5.34 -19.15
N ILE A 276 -3.50 -6.12 -19.74
CA ILE A 276 -4.69 -5.57 -20.38
C ILE A 276 -5.64 -5.11 -19.28
N ILE A 277 -5.89 -3.81 -19.20
CA ILE A 277 -6.85 -3.23 -18.28
C ILE A 277 -8.24 -3.40 -18.90
N PRO A 278 -9.23 -3.92 -18.13
CA PRO A 278 -10.62 -3.98 -18.59
C PRO A 278 -11.14 -2.60 -18.97
N GLU A 279 -11.97 -2.54 -20.01
CA GLU A 279 -12.53 -1.29 -20.53
C GLU A 279 -13.29 -0.53 -19.41
N GLU A 280 -14.10 -1.23 -18.65
CA GLU A 280 -14.85 -0.69 -17.51
C GLU A 280 -13.98 -0.10 -16.39
N VAL A 281 -12.77 -0.64 -16.17
CA VAL A 281 -11.80 -0.09 -15.21
C VAL A 281 -11.21 1.21 -15.75
N SER A 282 -10.85 1.24 -17.05
CA SER A 282 -10.34 2.46 -17.68
C SER A 282 -11.39 3.57 -17.71
N GLU A 283 -12.65 3.23 -18.01
CA GLU A 283 -13.78 4.17 -17.98
C GLU A 283 -14.02 4.72 -16.57
N LEU A 284 -13.97 3.87 -15.52
CA LEU A 284 -14.10 4.29 -14.13
C LEU A 284 -12.99 5.27 -13.73
N ILE A 285 -11.73 4.97 -14.08
CA ILE A 285 -10.58 5.84 -13.75
C ILE A 285 -10.78 7.22 -14.38
N GLU A 286 -11.12 7.29 -15.67
CA GLU A 286 -11.36 8.58 -16.34
C GLU A 286 -12.60 9.30 -15.79
N PHE A 287 -13.66 8.58 -15.46
CA PHE A 287 -14.85 9.16 -14.84
C PHE A 287 -14.52 9.83 -13.49
N VAL A 288 -13.77 9.13 -12.61
CA VAL A 288 -13.34 9.69 -11.32
C VAL A 288 -12.44 10.89 -11.51
N LYS A 289 -11.47 10.81 -12.44
CA LYS A 289 -10.54 11.90 -12.74
C LYS A 289 -11.27 13.17 -13.16
N ASN A 290 -12.22 13.06 -14.09
CA ASN A 290 -13.03 14.18 -14.54
C ASN A 290 -13.84 14.81 -13.38
N MET A 291 -14.50 13.97 -12.57
CA MET A 291 -15.28 14.43 -11.42
C MET A 291 -14.44 15.05 -10.29
N MET A 292 -13.15 14.69 -10.18
CA MET A 292 -12.23 15.25 -9.19
C MET A 292 -11.60 16.57 -9.67
N THR A 293 -11.48 16.78 -10.98
CA THR A 293 -10.91 18.02 -11.57
C THR A 293 -11.88 19.20 -11.41
N ASP A 294 -13.17 18.94 -11.33
CA ASP A 294 -14.21 19.96 -11.17
C ASP A 294 -14.46 20.39 -9.70
N LYS A 295 -13.70 19.84 -8.75
CA LYS A 295 -13.76 20.16 -7.30
C LYS A 295 -12.50 20.88 -6.82
#